data_af5d93df597defd7ba4aa8d8ce934825
#
_entry.id   af5d93df597defd7ba4aa8d8ce934825
#
_cell.length_a   1.000
_cell.length_b   1.000
_cell.length_c   1.000
_cell.angle_alpha   90.00
_cell.angle_beta   90.00
_cell.angle_gamma   90.00
#
_symmetry.space_group_name_H-M   'P 1'
#
loop_
_entity.id
_entity.type
_entity.pdbx_description
1 polymer ?
#
loop_
_entity_poly.entity_id
_entity_poly.type
_entity_poly.pdbx_seq_one_letter_code
_entity_poly.pdbx_strand_id
1 'polypeptide(L)' 'MRDHHRVINSDTLRDRILQLESEHSGLDRLIDKMSEEPGFDDLEMQRLKKRKLKVKDTIILLQLQLEPEARN' A
#
# COMPACT_ATOMS: atom_id res chain seq x y z
N MET A 1 16.45 -25.03 1.30
CA MET A 1 15.98 -24.79 1.21
C MET A 1 15.40 -24.06 0.64
N ARG A 2 15.21 -23.66 0.36
CA ARG A 2 14.69 -22.90 -0.28
C ARG A 2 13.31 -22.93 -0.47
N ASP A 3 12.67 -23.83 -0.39
CA ASP A 3 11.26 -23.93 -0.53
C ASP A 3 10.49 -23.22 0.52
N HIS A 4 11.05 -23.09 1.70
CA HIS A 4 10.28 -22.48 2.75
C HIS A 4 9.99 -20.99 2.47
N HIS A 5 10.72 -20.38 1.60
CA HIS A 5 10.39 -18.99 1.33
C HIS A 5 9.22 -18.85 0.40
N ARG A 6 8.69 -19.95 -0.10
CA ARG A 6 7.48 -19.88 -0.84
C ARG A 6 6.28 -19.98 0.05
N VAL A 7 6.50 -20.37 1.29
CA VAL A 7 5.41 -20.47 2.24
C VAL A 7 5.30 -19.15 2.97
N ILE A 8 4.29 -18.39 2.62
CA ILE A 8 4.08 -17.10 3.26
C ILE A 8 3.02 -17.28 4.32
N ASN A 9 3.41 -17.18 5.59
CA ASN A 9 2.43 -17.40 6.62
C ASN A 9 1.61 -16.13 6.87
N SER A 10 0.50 -16.31 7.58
CA SER A 10 -0.45 -15.23 7.79
C SER A 10 0.15 -14.06 8.52
N ASP A 11 1.02 -14.32 9.47
CA ASP A 11 1.62 -13.24 10.23
C ASP A 11 2.47 -12.34 9.36
N THR A 12 3.24 -12.94 8.45
CA THR A 12 4.07 -12.18 7.55
C THR A 12 3.20 -11.31 6.62
N LEU A 13 2.12 -11.88 6.11
CA LEU A 13 1.22 -11.14 5.26
C LEU A 13 0.58 -9.98 6.01
N ARG A 14 0.14 -10.22 7.24
CA ARG A 14 -0.49 -9.17 8.02
C ARG A 14 0.49 -8.04 8.32
N ASP A 15 1.72 -8.39 8.66
CA ASP A 15 2.73 -7.37 8.91
C ASP A 15 2.97 -6.53 7.68
N ARG A 16 3.04 -7.18 6.52
CA ARG A 16 3.25 -6.45 5.28
C ARG A 16 2.09 -5.53 4.98
N ILE A 17 0.87 -6.01 5.19
CA ILE A 17 -0.32 -5.21 4.97
C ILE A 17 -0.30 -3.98 5.89
N LEU A 18 0.03 -4.18 7.16
CA LEU A 18 0.09 -3.06 8.09
C LEU A 18 1.12 -2.03 7.67
N GLN A 19 2.28 -2.47 7.21
CA GLN A 19 3.30 -1.55 6.73
C GLN A 19 2.80 -0.75 5.54
N LEU A 20 2.13 -1.41 4.62
CA LEU A 20 1.62 -0.74 3.45
C LEU A 20 0.47 0.19 3.78
N GLU A 21 -0.36 -0.18 4.74
CA GLU A 21 -1.44 0.72 5.17
C GLU A 21 -0.88 1.98 5.82
N SER A 22 0.20 1.82 6.55
CA SER A 22 0.87 2.98 7.14
C SER A 22 1.44 3.88 6.06
N GLU A 23 2.03 3.28 5.04
CA GLU A 23 2.56 4.05 3.92
C GLU A 23 1.44 4.75 3.17
N HIS A 24 0.33 4.05 2.97
CA HIS A 24 -0.82 4.63 2.27
C HIS A 24 -1.35 5.85 3.03
N SER A 25 -1.48 5.73 4.35
CA SER A 25 -1.95 6.84 5.16
C SER A 25 -0.98 8.02 5.12
N GLY A 26 0.32 7.72 5.15
CA GLY A 26 1.32 8.77 5.08
C GLY A 26 1.28 9.50 3.75
N LEU A 27 1.10 8.76 2.66
CA LEU A 27 1.00 9.37 1.34
C LEU A 27 -0.25 10.24 1.24
N ASP A 28 -1.35 9.75 1.80
CA ASP A 28 -2.60 10.49 1.77
C ASP A 28 -2.44 11.84 2.47
N ARG A 29 -1.83 11.84 3.66
CA ARG A 29 -1.62 13.07 4.39
C ARG A 29 -0.66 14.01 3.67
N LEU A 30 0.38 13.44 3.05
CA LEU A 30 1.34 14.26 2.32
C LEU A 30 0.68 14.93 1.13
N ILE A 31 -0.15 14.18 0.40
CA ILE A 31 -0.86 14.73 -0.74
C ILE A 31 -1.80 15.86 -0.29
N ASP A 32 -2.53 15.63 0.79
CA ASP A 32 -3.42 16.66 1.31
C ASP A 32 -2.65 17.92 1.68
N LYS A 33 -1.53 17.75 2.34
CA LYS A 33 -0.75 18.88 2.78
C LYS A 33 -0.18 19.66 1.59
N MET A 34 0.32 18.94 0.61
CA MET A 34 0.88 19.58 -0.57
C MET A 34 -0.18 20.32 -1.36
N SER A 35 -1.38 19.76 -1.42
CA SER A 35 -2.44 20.40 -2.21
C SER A 35 -2.92 21.70 -1.58
N GLU A 36 -2.62 21.92 -0.30
CA GLU A 36 -2.99 23.16 0.36
C GLU A 36 -1.99 24.28 0.11
N GLU A 37 -0.82 23.96 -0.38
CA GLU A 37 0.22 24.94 -0.56
C GLU A 37 0.10 25.60 -1.94
N PRO A 38 0.18 26.92 -1.98
CA PRO A 38 0.14 27.60 -3.27
C PRO A 38 1.41 27.25 -4.06
N GLY A 39 1.23 26.97 -5.33
CA GLY A 39 2.37 26.71 -6.18
C GLY A 39 3.01 25.35 -6.00
N PHE A 40 2.25 24.35 -5.51
CA PHE A 40 2.81 23.03 -5.37
C PHE A 40 3.19 22.45 -6.75
N ASP A 41 4.13 21.52 -6.73
CA ASP A 41 4.63 20.91 -7.95
C ASP A 41 3.65 19.85 -8.44
N ASP A 42 3.02 20.11 -9.59
CA ASP A 42 2.06 19.18 -10.16
C ASP A 42 2.67 17.82 -10.48
N LEU A 43 3.89 17.83 -10.98
CA LEU A 43 4.53 16.58 -11.34
C LEU A 43 4.77 15.72 -10.10
N GLU A 44 5.23 16.35 -9.04
CA GLU A 44 5.45 15.65 -7.79
C GLU A 44 4.12 15.13 -7.23
N MET A 45 3.07 15.92 -7.34
CA MET A 45 1.75 15.51 -6.88
C MET A 45 1.28 14.28 -7.63
N GLN A 46 1.48 14.26 -8.94
CA GLN A 46 1.07 13.11 -9.74
C GLN A 46 1.85 11.86 -9.36
N ARG A 47 3.13 12.01 -9.06
CA ARG A 47 3.94 10.88 -8.63
C ARG A 47 3.44 10.32 -7.32
N LEU A 48 3.10 11.19 -6.39
CA LEU A 48 2.60 10.74 -5.09
C LEU A 48 1.26 10.05 -5.22
N LYS A 49 0.38 10.58 -6.05
CA LYS A 49 -0.92 9.95 -6.25
C LYS A 49 -0.77 8.58 -6.91
N LYS A 50 0.14 8.48 -7.86
CA LYS A 50 0.39 7.21 -8.52
C LYS A 50 0.92 6.18 -7.53
N ARG A 51 1.85 6.61 -6.68
CA ARG A 51 2.38 5.71 -5.68
C ARG A 51 1.30 5.27 -4.70
N LYS A 52 0.43 6.19 -4.31
CA LYS A 52 -0.66 5.86 -3.39
C LYS A 52 -1.55 4.79 -3.99
N LEU A 53 -1.89 4.93 -5.27
CA LEU A 53 -2.72 3.94 -5.93
C LEU A 53 -2.03 2.58 -5.99
N LYS A 54 -0.74 2.58 -6.25
CA LYS A 54 0.00 1.34 -6.32
C LYS A 54 0.06 0.63 -4.97
N VAL A 55 0.27 1.40 -3.91
CA VAL A 55 0.29 0.84 -2.57
C VAL A 55 -1.07 0.25 -2.23
N LYS A 56 -2.13 0.96 -2.55
CA LYS A 56 -3.48 0.48 -2.30
C LYS A 56 -3.74 -0.83 -3.04
N ASP A 57 -3.33 -0.88 -4.30
CA ASP A 57 -3.52 -2.08 -5.11
C ASP A 57 -2.79 -3.27 -4.49
N THR A 58 -1.57 -3.04 -4.02
CA THR A 58 -0.81 -4.10 -3.39
C THR A 58 -1.48 -4.59 -2.11
N ILE A 59 -2.03 -3.67 -1.33
CA ILE A 59 -2.75 -4.05 -0.11
C ILE A 59 -3.90 -4.99 -0.45
N ILE A 60 -4.66 -4.64 -1.47
CA ILE A 60 -5.82 -5.46 -1.86
C ILE A 60 -5.35 -6.86 -2.28
N LEU A 61 -4.29 -6.92 -3.07
CA LEU A 61 -3.78 -8.22 -3.51
C LEU A 61 -3.34 -9.08 -2.33
N LEU A 62 -2.68 -8.46 -1.35
CA LEU A 62 -2.24 -9.21 -0.19
C LEU A 62 -3.40 -9.65 0.68
N GLN A 63 -4.42 -8.82 0.78
CA GLN A 63 -5.60 -9.19 1.54
C GLN A 63 -6.31 -10.38 0.91
N LEU A 64 -6.33 -10.44 -0.41
CA LEU A 64 -6.94 -11.57 -1.09
C LEU A 64 -6.16 -12.85 -0.82
N GLN A 65 -4.85 -12.76 -0.69
CA GLN A 65 -4.05 -13.93 -0.36
C GLN A 65 -4.26 -14.36 1.08
N LEU A 66 -4.49 -13.39 1.96
CA LEU A 66 -4.64 -13.70 3.37
C LEU A 66 -5.95 -14.41 3.65
N GLU A 67 -7.02 -14.03 2.95
CA GLU A 67 -8.34 -14.60 3.17
C GLU A 67 -8.99 -14.94 1.85
N PRO A 68 -8.43 -15.91 1.15
CA PRO A 68 -8.97 -16.25 -0.16
C PRO A 68 -10.41 -16.74 -0.11
N GLU A 69 -10.81 -17.37 0.98
CA GLU A 69 -12.13 -17.92 1.07
C GLU A 69 -13.18 -16.89 1.40
N ALA A 70 -12.78 -15.76 1.92
CA ALA A 70 -13.72 -14.73 2.29
C ALA A 70 -14.40 -14.11 1.07
N ARG A 71 -13.88 -14.41 -0.10
CA ARG A 71 -14.42 -13.83 -1.32
C ARG A 71 -15.56 -14.65 -1.92
N ASN A 72 -15.75 -15.80 -1.41
CA ASN A 72 -16.85 -16.64 -1.92
C ASN A 72 -18.22 -16.04 -1.63
#